data_f011e503cdf34f8af0ca38f24c33f6af
#
_entry.id   f011e503cdf34f8af0ca38f24c33f6af
#
_cell.length_a   1.000
_cell.length_b   1.000
_cell.length_c   1.000
_cell.angle_alpha   90.00
_cell.angle_beta   90.00
_cell.angle_gamma   90.00
#
_symmetry.space_group_name_H-M   'P 1'
#
loop_
_entity.id
_entity.type
_entity.pdbx_description
1 polymer ?
#
loop_
_entity_poly.entity_id
_entity_poly.type
_entity_poly.pdbx_seq_one_letter_code
_entity_poly.pdbx_strand_id
1 'polypeptide(L)'
;MTLKQIREILRQAQEHPSIKSIYFEGGEPFLYYPILLKGIQLASELGFETGIVSNGYWATTKEDALEWLRSLAKILDSISVSSDLFHYSEELSRQAQNAQNAARKLGISLDFISIAQPEDDSAEVGIGQLPEGFSGIKYQGRAADKLADCVEGQAWQSFTECPYEDLREPGRVHIDPFGHMHICQGISLGNIFETPINEICTEYNAKTHPITGMLLKGGPAKLVE
;
A
#
# COMPACT_ATOMS: atom_id res chain seq x y z
N MET A 1 5.98 12.05 -8.43
CA MET A 1 4.68 12.75 -8.54
C MET A 1 4.84 14.21 -8.19
N THR A 2 4.19 15.13 -8.90
CA THR A 2 4.22 16.58 -8.66
C THR A 2 3.00 17.03 -7.87
N LEU A 3 3.06 18.22 -7.23
CA LEU A 3 1.88 18.79 -6.55
C LEU A 3 0.70 19.07 -7.50
N LYS A 4 0.97 19.34 -8.78
CA LYS A 4 -0.08 19.50 -9.79
C LYS A 4 -0.84 18.18 -10.00
N GLN A 5 -0.12 17.09 -10.12
CA GLN A 5 -0.69 15.75 -10.26
C GLN A 5 -1.47 15.34 -9.01
N ILE A 6 -0.93 15.59 -7.80
CA ILE A 6 -1.64 15.32 -6.54
C ILE A 6 -2.95 16.08 -6.48
N ARG A 7 -2.99 17.38 -6.83
CA ARG A 7 -4.23 18.14 -6.87
C ARG A 7 -5.26 17.56 -7.83
N GLU A 8 -4.82 17.12 -8.99
CA GLU A 8 -5.71 16.51 -9.98
C GLU A 8 -6.27 15.18 -9.48
N ILE A 9 -5.44 14.32 -8.88
CA ILE A 9 -5.88 13.07 -8.25
C ILE A 9 -6.92 13.35 -7.17
N LEU A 10 -6.63 14.28 -6.25
CA LEU A 10 -7.53 14.61 -5.15
C LEU A 10 -8.86 15.23 -5.64
N ARG A 11 -8.81 16.05 -6.68
CA ARG A 11 -10.02 16.59 -7.31
C ARG A 11 -10.92 15.47 -7.86
N GLN A 12 -10.35 14.56 -8.61
CA GLN A 12 -11.09 13.43 -9.16
C GLN A 12 -11.59 12.48 -8.06
N ALA A 13 -10.77 12.24 -7.01
CA ALA A 13 -11.18 11.44 -5.87
C ALA A 13 -12.37 12.06 -5.12
N GLN A 14 -12.42 13.40 -4.99
CA GLN A 14 -13.53 14.11 -4.35
C GLN A 14 -14.85 13.98 -5.13
N GLU A 15 -14.77 13.86 -6.44
CA GLU A 15 -15.94 13.64 -7.30
C GLU A 15 -16.47 12.20 -7.22
N HIS A 16 -15.72 11.27 -6.65
CA HIS A 16 -16.11 9.86 -6.50
C HIS A 16 -16.63 9.57 -5.08
N PRO A 17 -17.92 9.31 -4.88
CA PRO A 17 -18.55 9.31 -3.54
C PRO A 17 -18.07 8.18 -2.62
N SER A 18 -17.50 7.11 -3.15
CA SER A 18 -17.00 5.99 -2.35
C SER A 18 -15.59 6.22 -1.81
N ILE A 19 -14.81 7.16 -2.37
CA ILE A 19 -13.45 7.43 -1.90
C ILE A 19 -13.53 8.29 -0.65
N LYS A 20 -13.08 7.73 0.49
CA LYS A 20 -13.13 8.39 1.80
C LYS A 20 -11.74 8.68 2.36
N SER A 21 -10.75 7.89 1.97
CA SER A 21 -9.40 7.98 2.52
C SER A 21 -8.35 8.05 1.41
N ILE A 22 -7.26 8.77 1.69
CA ILE A 22 -6.10 8.93 0.81
C ILE A 22 -4.85 8.52 1.57
N TYR A 23 -4.16 7.50 1.06
CA TYR A 23 -2.90 7.03 1.61
C TYR A 23 -1.74 7.43 0.71
N PHE A 24 -0.70 7.97 1.33
CA PHE A 24 0.57 8.27 0.67
C PHE A 24 1.54 7.14 0.94
N GLU A 25 1.86 6.41 -0.10
CA GLU A 25 2.75 5.26 -0.05
C GLU A 25 3.72 5.27 -1.25
N GLY A 26 4.49 4.23 -1.40
CA GLY A 26 5.42 4.09 -2.52
C GLY A 26 6.75 3.53 -2.05
N GLY A 27 7.89 3.95 -2.62
CA GLY A 27 9.19 3.53 -2.14
C GLY A 27 9.43 3.96 -0.69
N GLU A 28 9.44 5.27 -0.45
CA GLU A 28 9.43 5.90 0.87
C GLU A 28 8.95 7.36 0.75
N PRO A 29 7.75 7.69 1.25
CA PRO A 29 7.18 9.03 1.10
C PRO A 29 8.00 10.13 1.77
N PHE A 30 8.63 9.85 2.90
CA PHE A 30 9.42 10.83 3.65
C PHE A 30 10.68 11.31 2.93
N LEU A 31 11.15 10.61 1.89
CA LEU A 31 12.22 11.11 1.02
C LEU A 31 11.82 12.41 0.28
N TYR A 32 10.53 12.61 0.09
CA TYR A 32 9.96 13.78 -0.59
C TYR A 32 9.09 14.60 0.36
N TYR A 33 9.55 14.81 1.58
CA TYR A 33 8.79 15.38 2.69
C TYR A 33 8.01 16.66 2.35
N PRO A 34 8.55 17.67 1.62
CA PRO A 34 7.77 18.86 1.28
C PRO A 34 6.55 18.57 0.40
N ILE A 35 6.65 17.58 -0.49
CA ILE A 35 5.54 17.15 -1.35
C ILE A 35 4.54 16.34 -0.54
N LEU A 36 5.03 15.43 0.31
CA LEU A 36 4.22 14.63 1.22
C LEU A 36 3.37 15.51 2.14
N LEU A 37 4.02 16.42 2.86
CA LEU A 37 3.35 17.37 3.78
C LEU A 37 2.26 18.17 3.07
N LYS A 38 2.57 18.72 1.88
CA LYS A 38 1.58 19.50 1.12
C LYS A 38 0.47 18.64 0.54
N GLY A 39 0.78 17.41 0.13
CA GLY A 39 -0.21 16.45 -0.36
C GLY A 39 -1.22 16.05 0.73
N ILE A 40 -0.73 15.72 1.93
CA ILE A 40 -1.58 15.39 3.09
C ILE A 40 -2.43 16.59 3.49
N GLN A 41 -1.83 17.80 3.54
CA GLN A 41 -2.57 19.03 3.84
C GLN A 41 -3.74 19.22 2.87
N LEU A 42 -3.51 19.08 1.58
CA LEU A 42 -4.55 19.23 0.55
C LEU A 42 -5.64 18.15 0.69
N ALA A 43 -5.27 16.88 0.97
CA ALA A 43 -6.24 15.81 1.16
C ALA A 43 -7.11 16.06 2.40
N SER A 44 -6.50 16.47 3.53
CA SER A 44 -7.20 16.82 4.77
C SER A 44 -8.13 18.03 4.58
N GLU A 45 -7.69 19.07 3.88
CA GLU A 45 -8.51 20.26 3.55
C GLU A 45 -9.75 19.91 2.71
N LEU A 46 -9.67 18.86 1.91
CA LEU A 46 -10.80 18.31 1.10
C LEU A 46 -11.69 17.36 1.88
N GLY A 47 -11.36 17.05 3.14
CA GLY A 47 -12.17 16.22 4.03
C GLY A 47 -11.90 14.72 3.92
N PHE A 48 -10.81 14.30 3.30
CA PHE A 48 -10.39 12.90 3.28
C PHE A 48 -9.73 12.51 4.60
N GLU A 49 -9.97 11.29 5.03
CA GLU A 49 -9.08 10.61 5.98
C GLU A 49 -7.72 10.40 5.33
N THR A 50 -6.65 10.72 6.06
CA THR A 50 -5.30 10.71 5.50
C THR A 50 -4.41 9.68 6.17
N GLY A 51 -3.63 8.96 5.38
CA GLY A 51 -2.70 7.96 5.88
C GLY A 51 -1.35 8.00 5.18
N ILE A 52 -0.35 7.44 5.86
CA ILE A 52 1.01 7.24 5.31
C ILE A 52 1.41 5.78 5.55
N VAL A 53 2.07 5.19 4.56
CA VAL A 53 2.84 3.94 4.73
C VAL A 53 4.32 4.27 4.61
N SER A 54 5.11 3.94 5.63
CA SER A 54 6.54 4.29 5.72
C SER A 54 7.38 3.15 6.28
N ASN A 55 8.63 3.08 5.87
CA ASN A 55 9.61 2.17 6.45
C ASN A 55 10.26 2.72 7.74
N GLY A 56 9.96 3.94 8.15
CA GLY A 56 10.41 4.54 9.40
C GLY A 56 11.88 4.98 9.45
N TYR A 57 12.63 4.95 8.34
CA TYR A 57 14.08 5.26 8.32
C TYR A 57 14.44 6.64 8.90
N TRP A 58 13.51 7.57 8.83
CA TRP A 58 13.65 8.96 9.30
C TRP A 58 13.57 9.08 10.84
N ALA A 59 13.05 8.07 11.52
CA ALA A 59 12.83 8.10 12.97
C ALA A 59 14.09 7.63 13.75
N THR A 60 15.24 8.25 13.49
CA THR A 60 16.55 7.86 14.00
C THR A 60 16.65 7.94 15.53
N THR A 61 16.01 8.96 16.11
CA THR A 61 15.83 9.14 17.56
C THR A 61 14.35 9.40 17.89
N LYS A 62 13.98 9.37 19.17
CA LYS A 62 12.63 9.73 19.62
C LYS A 62 12.33 11.19 19.36
N GLU A 63 13.31 12.05 19.49
CA GLU A 63 13.26 13.48 19.27
C GLU A 63 13.08 13.77 17.79
N ASP A 64 13.86 13.15 16.91
CA ASP A 64 13.73 13.28 15.45
C ASP A 64 12.35 12.81 14.99
N ALA A 65 11.89 11.65 15.47
CA ALA A 65 10.58 11.13 15.11
C ALA A 65 9.43 12.09 15.46
N LEU A 66 9.50 12.73 16.63
CA LEU A 66 8.54 13.75 17.04
C LEU A 66 8.60 15.00 16.14
N GLU A 67 9.80 15.43 15.78
CA GLU A 67 9.99 16.61 14.93
C GLU A 67 9.42 16.37 13.53
N TRP A 68 9.71 15.23 12.91
CA TRP A 68 9.18 14.85 11.61
C TRP A 68 7.64 14.79 11.58
N LEU A 69 7.01 14.22 12.60
CA LEU A 69 5.56 14.03 12.64
C LEU A 69 4.80 15.26 13.16
N ARG A 70 5.46 16.21 13.84
CA ARG A 70 4.81 17.37 14.46
C ARG A 70 4.00 18.20 13.48
N SER A 71 4.52 18.45 12.28
CA SER A 71 3.82 19.22 11.25
C SER A 71 2.64 18.47 10.64
N LEU A 72 2.58 17.15 10.82
CA LEU A 72 1.52 16.28 10.33
C LEU A 72 0.42 16.01 11.38
N ALA A 73 0.68 16.21 12.66
CA ALA A 73 -0.16 15.79 13.79
C ALA A 73 -1.63 16.24 13.75
N LYS A 74 -1.96 17.31 12.98
CA LYS A 74 -3.33 17.83 12.89
C LYS A 74 -4.02 17.49 11.58
N ILE A 75 -3.30 16.91 10.65
CA ILE A 75 -3.75 16.67 9.28
C ILE A 75 -3.51 15.23 8.83
N LEU A 76 -2.94 14.38 9.69
CA LEU A 76 -2.67 12.97 9.44
C LEU A 76 -3.45 12.12 10.44
N ASP A 77 -4.34 11.27 9.96
CA ASP A 77 -5.17 10.41 10.78
C ASP A 77 -4.44 9.12 11.17
N SER A 78 -3.68 8.53 10.23
CA SER A 78 -2.99 7.28 10.48
C SER A 78 -1.61 7.18 9.83
N ILE A 79 -0.74 6.38 10.45
CA ILE A 79 0.54 6.00 9.88
C ILE A 79 0.76 4.49 10.08
N SER A 80 1.07 3.79 8.98
CA SER A 80 1.49 2.39 9.00
C SER A 80 2.99 2.33 8.86
N VAL A 81 3.67 1.70 9.81
CA VAL A 81 5.13 1.56 9.79
C VAL A 81 5.50 0.11 9.55
N SER A 82 6.30 -0.14 8.51
CA SER A 82 6.84 -1.46 8.24
C SER A 82 7.82 -1.86 9.35
N SER A 83 7.61 -3.04 9.92
CA SER A 83 8.40 -3.59 11.03
C SER A 83 8.67 -5.06 10.79
N ASP A 84 9.43 -5.37 9.74
CA ASP A 84 9.79 -6.75 9.41
C ASP A 84 11.29 -6.98 9.36
N LEU A 85 11.70 -8.23 9.57
CA LEU A 85 13.10 -8.62 9.60
C LEU A 85 13.80 -8.59 8.23
N PHE A 86 13.04 -8.53 7.11
CA PHE A 86 13.61 -8.44 5.76
C PHE A 86 14.16 -7.07 5.42
N HIS A 87 13.62 -6.05 6.08
CA HIS A 87 14.07 -4.68 5.91
C HIS A 87 15.13 -4.31 6.95
N TYR A 88 15.40 -5.15 8.02
CA TYR A 88 15.90 -4.62 9.26
C TYR A 88 17.05 -5.40 9.90
N SER A 89 18.06 -4.61 10.22
CA SER A 89 18.92 -4.78 11.38
C SER A 89 18.16 -4.35 12.66
N GLU A 90 18.66 -4.69 13.86
CA GLU A 90 18.13 -4.20 15.15
C GLU A 90 17.98 -2.67 15.21
N GLU A 91 18.76 -1.93 14.41
CA GLU A 91 18.73 -0.48 14.34
C GLU A 91 17.44 0.06 13.72
N LEU A 92 16.94 -0.58 12.67
CA LEU A 92 15.70 -0.19 11.99
C LEU A 92 14.45 -0.59 12.80
N SER A 93 14.52 -1.71 13.54
CA SER A 93 13.49 -2.04 14.53
C SER A 93 13.35 -0.94 15.60
N ARG A 94 14.46 -0.29 15.98
CA ARG A 94 14.47 0.89 16.87
C ARG A 94 13.81 2.10 16.23
N GLN A 95 14.04 2.34 14.94
CA GLN A 95 13.42 3.45 14.21
C GLN A 95 11.89 3.27 14.11
N ALA A 96 11.42 2.07 13.82
CA ALA A 96 10.00 1.78 13.85
C ALA A 96 9.39 2.06 15.23
N GLN A 97 10.06 1.65 16.32
CA GLN A 97 9.63 1.96 17.69
C GLN A 97 9.64 3.46 18.00
N ASN A 98 10.60 4.22 17.49
CA ASN A 98 10.65 5.67 17.65
C ASN A 98 9.48 6.34 16.91
N ALA A 99 9.20 5.92 15.67
CA ALA A 99 8.07 6.40 14.89
C ALA A 99 6.74 6.14 15.61
N GLN A 100 6.57 4.94 16.17
CA GLN A 100 5.40 4.58 16.98
C GLN A 100 5.20 5.48 18.18
N ASN A 101 6.26 5.64 18.97
CA ASN A 101 6.21 6.46 20.17
C ASN A 101 5.85 7.91 19.84
N ALA A 102 6.36 8.43 18.73
CA ALA A 102 6.05 9.75 18.24
C ALA A 102 4.60 9.87 17.77
N ALA A 103 4.11 8.94 16.95
CA ALA A 103 2.72 8.90 16.49
C ALA A 103 1.74 8.88 17.68
N ARG A 104 1.96 7.97 18.64
CA ARG A 104 1.14 7.88 19.86
C ARG A 104 1.11 9.17 20.67
N LYS A 105 2.28 9.84 20.85
CA LYS A 105 2.36 11.13 21.58
C LYS A 105 1.63 12.25 20.86
N LEU A 106 1.54 12.20 19.54
CA LEU A 106 0.89 13.22 18.71
C LEU A 106 -0.58 12.90 18.41
N GLY A 107 -1.11 11.76 18.90
CA GLY A 107 -2.49 11.35 18.68
C GLY A 107 -2.77 10.85 17.26
N ILE A 108 -1.75 10.48 16.50
CA ILE A 108 -1.86 9.87 15.17
C ILE A 108 -2.12 8.38 15.37
N SER A 109 -3.15 7.82 14.72
CA SER A 109 -3.42 6.39 14.74
C SER A 109 -2.26 5.61 14.12
N LEU A 110 -1.96 4.44 14.67
CA LEU A 110 -0.80 3.67 14.27
C LEU A 110 -1.18 2.24 13.95
N ASP A 111 -0.82 1.81 12.74
CA ASP A 111 -0.90 0.43 12.30
C ASP A 111 0.51 -0.13 12.00
N PHE A 112 0.64 -1.45 12.12
CA PHE A 112 1.86 -2.16 11.76
C PHE A 112 1.66 -2.99 10.52
N ILE A 113 2.67 -2.95 9.63
CA ILE A 113 2.80 -3.91 8.55
C ILE A 113 4.01 -4.77 8.91
N SER A 114 3.75 -5.99 9.40
CA SER A 114 4.77 -7.03 9.56
C SER A 114 4.62 -8.05 8.46
N ILE A 115 5.74 -8.55 7.96
CA ILE A 115 5.78 -9.59 6.93
C ILE A 115 6.33 -10.86 7.57
N ALA A 116 5.59 -11.98 7.49
CA ALA A 116 6.05 -13.26 7.99
C ALA A 116 7.32 -13.71 7.27
N GLN A 117 8.24 -14.35 8.01
CA GLN A 117 9.44 -14.95 7.43
C GLN A 117 9.05 -16.17 6.58
N PRO A 118 9.76 -16.47 5.47
CA PRO A 118 9.50 -17.67 4.69
C PRO A 118 9.65 -18.98 5.48
N GLU A 119 10.47 -18.94 6.56
CA GLU A 119 10.80 -20.08 7.41
C GLU A 119 9.91 -20.18 8.66
N ASP A 120 8.95 -19.27 8.85
CA ASP A 120 8.08 -19.26 10.02
C ASP A 120 6.86 -20.15 9.79
N ASP A 121 7.07 -21.47 10.00
CA ASP A 121 6.02 -22.50 9.97
C ASP A 121 5.03 -22.41 11.16
N SER A 122 5.25 -21.49 12.11
CA SER A 122 4.47 -21.40 13.35
C SER A 122 3.08 -20.76 13.17
N ALA A 123 2.81 -20.15 12.03
CA ALA A 123 1.50 -19.61 11.72
C ALA A 123 0.63 -20.68 11.08
N GLU A 124 -0.14 -21.43 11.87
CA GLU A 124 -1.31 -22.17 11.38
C GLU A 124 -2.33 -21.16 10.82
N VAL A 125 -2.12 -20.79 9.56
CA VAL A 125 -3.00 -19.84 8.87
C VAL A 125 -3.80 -20.61 7.85
N GLY A 126 -5.11 -20.48 7.87
CA GLY A 126 -5.97 -20.94 6.79
C GLY A 126 -5.53 -20.29 5.46
N ILE A 127 -5.68 -21.01 4.36
CA ILE A 127 -5.34 -20.53 3.02
C ILE A 127 -5.97 -19.14 2.82
N GLY A 128 -5.13 -18.12 2.57
CA GLY A 128 -5.54 -16.74 2.34
C GLY A 128 -5.74 -15.87 3.59
N GLN A 129 -5.52 -16.39 4.79
CA GLN A 129 -5.53 -15.59 6.02
C GLN A 129 -4.15 -15.56 6.67
N LEU A 130 -3.69 -14.36 6.98
CA LEU A 130 -2.49 -14.16 7.78
C LEU A 130 -2.88 -13.85 9.22
N PRO A 131 -2.06 -14.22 10.21
CA PRO A 131 -2.27 -13.79 11.58
C PRO A 131 -2.47 -12.28 11.66
N GLU A 132 -3.25 -11.82 12.61
CA GLU A 132 -3.47 -10.38 12.82
C GLU A 132 -2.12 -9.67 13.00
N GLY A 133 -1.86 -8.63 12.19
CA GLY A 133 -0.59 -7.89 12.18
C GLY A 133 0.48 -8.42 11.22
N PHE A 134 0.19 -9.47 10.44
CA PHE A 134 1.12 -10.01 9.43
C PHE A 134 0.56 -9.83 8.02
N SER A 135 1.44 -9.59 7.06
CA SER A 135 1.11 -9.62 5.62
C SER A 135 2.00 -10.60 4.88
N GLY A 136 1.44 -11.28 3.86
CA GLY A 136 2.18 -12.22 3.02
C GLY A 136 3.25 -11.52 2.18
N ILE A 137 4.38 -12.19 1.97
CA ILE A 137 5.41 -11.70 1.07
C ILE A 137 4.87 -11.75 -0.35
N LYS A 138 4.85 -10.59 -1.02
CA LYS A 138 4.67 -10.55 -2.47
C LYS A 138 6.04 -10.60 -3.13
N TYR A 139 6.34 -11.68 -3.83
CA TYR A 139 7.61 -11.86 -4.53
C TYR A 139 7.68 -10.99 -5.78
N GLN A 140 7.95 -9.70 -5.59
CA GLN A 140 8.16 -8.71 -6.66
C GLN A 140 9.36 -7.83 -6.33
N GLY A 141 10.01 -7.29 -7.37
CA GLY A 141 11.18 -6.46 -7.21
C GLY A 141 12.26 -7.19 -6.40
N ARG A 142 12.80 -6.54 -5.38
CA ARG A 142 13.87 -7.11 -4.55
C ARG A 142 13.50 -8.40 -3.81
N ALA A 143 12.24 -8.59 -3.47
CA ALA A 143 11.81 -9.83 -2.83
C ALA A 143 11.89 -11.02 -3.80
N ALA A 144 11.52 -10.82 -5.07
CA ALA A 144 11.71 -11.85 -6.09
C ALA A 144 13.19 -12.20 -6.29
N ASP A 145 14.06 -11.17 -6.32
CA ASP A 145 15.50 -11.38 -6.56
C ASP A 145 16.24 -12.04 -5.38
N LYS A 146 15.79 -11.80 -4.13
CA LYS A 146 16.55 -12.17 -2.94
C LYS A 146 15.94 -13.29 -2.11
N LEU A 147 14.63 -13.47 -2.18
CA LEU A 147 13.89 -14.37 -1.30
C LEU A 147 13.23 -15.54 -2.04
N ALA A 148 13.10 -15.48 -3.37
CA ALA A 148 12.47 -16.57 -4.12
C ALA A 148 13.22 -17.90 -3.96
N ASP A 149 14.55 -17.86 -3.85
CA ASP A 149 15.38 -19.04 -3.63
C ASP A 149 15.33 -19.58 -2.18
N CYS A 150 14.75 -18.80 -1.25
CA CYS A 150 14.62 -19.19 0.17
C CYS A 150 13.32 -19.96 0.46
N VAL A 151 12.46 -20.17 -0.54
CA VAL A 151 11.17 -20.84 -0.38
C VAL A 151 11.04 -22.01 -1.34
N GLU A 152 10.31 -23.03 -0.92
CA GLU A 152 9.98 -24.14 -1.80
C GLU A 152 9.00 -23.67 -2.89
N GLY A 153 9.40 -23.83 -4.16
CA GLY A 153 8.59 -23.47 -5.30
C GLY A 153 7.39 -24.41 -5.44
N GLN A 154 6.22 -23.84 -5.73
CA GLN A 154 5.02 -24.62 -6.05
C GLN A 154 4.80 -24.65 -7.57
N ALA A 155 4.17 -25.73 -8.06
CA ALA A 155 3.77 -25.80 -9.46
C ALA A 155 2.79 -24.67 -9.78
N TRP A 156 3.00 -23.93 -10.87
CA TRP A 156 2.15 -22.78 -11.22
C TRP A 156 0.68 -23.15 -11.38
N GLN A 157 0.37 -24.39 -11.73
CA GLN A 157 -0.99 -24.93 -11.84
C GLN A 157 -1.76 -24.92 -10.51
N SER A 158 -1.06 -24.88 -9.38
CA SER A 158 -1.69 -24.84 -8.05
C SER A 158 -2.26 -23.46 -7.70
N PHE A 159 -1.85 -22.38 -8.40
CA PHE A 159 -2.32 -21.02 -8.14
C PHE A 159 -3.67 -20.74 -8.82
N THR A 160 -4.71 -21.41 -8.36
CA THR A 160 -6.06 -21.37 -8.96
C THR A 160 -6.95 -20.25 -8.42
N GLU A 161 -6.49 -19.49 -7.43
CA GLU A 161 -7.21 -18.38 -6.80
C GLU A 161 -6.30 -17.14 -6.66
N CYS A 162 -6.91 -15.97 -6.59
CA CYS A 162 -6.24 -14.70 -6.27
C CYS A 162 -6.79 -14.20 -4.92
N PRO A 163 -6.13 -14.52 -3.78
CA PRO A 163 -6.71 -14.33 -2.44
C PRO A 163 -6.54 -12.90 -1.88
N TYR A 164 -5.72 -12.05 -2.53
CA TYR A 164 -5.26 -10.82 -1.89
C TYR A 164 -6.12 -9.59 -2.15
N GLU A 165 -6.91 -9.56 -3.21
CA GLU A 165 -7.71 -8.38 -3.57
C GLU A 165 -9.09 -8.83 -4.08
N ASP A 166 -10.14 -8.11 -3.68
CA ASP A 166 -11.43 -8.29 -4.33
C ASP A 166 -11.41 -7.61 -5.71
N LEU A 167 -11.29 -8.45 -6.73
CA LEU A 167 -11.24 -7.97 -8.11
C LEU A 167 -12.60 -7.54 -8.65
N ARG A 168 -13.71 -7.87 -7.97
CA ARG A 168 -15.06 -7.47 -8.39
C ARG A 168 -15.46 -6.13 -7.82
N GLU A 169 -15.20 -5.96 -6.52
CA GLU A 169 -15.54 -4.75 -5.77
C GLU A 169 -14.31 -4.29 -4.98
N PRO A 170 -13.33 -3.68 -5.65
CA PRO A 170 -12.07 -3.31 -5.01
C PRO A 170 -12.31 -2.27 -3.91
N GLY A 171 -11.91 -2.60 -2.68
CA GLY A 171 -11.97 -1.68 -1.55
C GLY A 171 -10.91 -0.58 -1.60
N ARG A 172 -9.92 -0.71 -2.48
CA ARG A 172 -8.85 0.27 -2.70
C ARG A 172 -8.30 0.18 -4.12
N VAL A 173 -7.71 1.29 -4.57
CA VAL A 173 -6.92 1.36 -5.79
C VAL A 173 -5.62 2.10 -5.52
N HIS A 174 -4.58 1.81 -6.30
CA HIS A 174 -3.31 2.50 -6.23
C HIS A 174 -3.13 3.37 -7.47
N ILE A 175 -2.64 4.58 -7.30
CA ILE A 175 -2.32 5.47 -8.42
C ILE A 175 -0.82 5.72 -8.43
N ASP A 176 -0.16 5.30 -9.50
CA ASP A 176 1.28 5.49 -9.66
C ASP A 176 1.66 6.94 -10.05
N PRO A 177 2.96 7.31 -10.01
CA PRO A 177 3.40 8.65 -10.38
C PRO A 177 3.11 9.05 -11.83
N PHE A 178 2.78 8.11 -12.70
CA PHE A 178 2.44 8.34 -14.10
C PHE A 178 0.94 8.46 -14.34
N GLY A 179 0.12 8.22 -13.31
CA GLY A 179 -1.33 8.31 -13.35
C GLY A 179 -2.05 7.00 -13.65
N HIS A 180 -1.33 5.88 -13.74
CA HIS A 180 -2.00 4.59 -13.90
C HIS A 180 -2.71 4.19 -12.62
N MET A 181 -3.97 3.87 -12.74
CA MET A 181 -4.82 3.36 -11.66
C MET A 181 -4.77 1.83 -11.65
N HIS A 182 -4.28 1.26 -10.56
CA HIS A 182 -4.13 -0.18 -10.38
C HIS A 182 -5.14 -0.72 -9.37
N ILE A 183 -5.83 -1.79 -9.74
CA ILE A 183 -6.73 -2.54 -8.83
C ILE A 183 -5.93 -3.49 -7.92
N CYS A 184 -4.85 -4.03 -8.46
CA CYS A 184 -3.83 -4.78 -7.76
C CYS A 184 -2.49 -4.33 -8.31
N GLN A 185 -1.40 -4.50 -7.57
CA GLN A 185 -0.08 -4.11 -8.08
C GLN A 185 0.21 -4.85 -9.38
N GLY A 186 0.40 -4.08 -10.46
CA GLY A 186 0.67 -4.59 -11.80
C GLY A 186 -0.56 -4.76 -12.72
N ILE A 187 -1.79 -4.57 -12.24
CA ILE A 187 -3.00 -4.60 -13.08
C ILE A 187 -3.58 -3.20 -13.20
N SER A 188 -3.23 -2.51 -14.27
CA SER A 188 -3.74 -1.15 -14.55
C SER A 188 -5.13 -1.22 -15.19
N LEU A 189 -6.03 -0.37 -14.70
CA LEU A 189 -7.38 -0.18 -15.26
C LEU A 189 -7.43 0.97 -16.26
N GLY A 190 -6.42 1.84 -16.28
CA GLY A 190 -6.34 3.01 -17.13
C GLY A 190 -5.44 4.09 -16.55
N ASN A 191 -5.36 5.23 -17.23
CA ASN A 191 -4.59 6.38 -16.78
C ASN A 191 -5.52 7.54 -16.45
N ILE A 192 -5.53 7.99 -15.20
CA ILE A 192 -6.43 9.04 -14.72
C ILE A 192 -6.13 10.44 -15.27
N PHE A 193 -4.98 10.63 -15.89
CA PHE A 193 -4.66 11.88 -16.59
C PHE A 193 -5.16 11.90 -18.04
N GLU A 194 -5.65 10.75 -18.54
CA GLU A 194 -6.24 10.59 -19.87
C GLU A 194 -7.76 10.36 -19.77
N THR A 195 -8.18 9.53 -18.82
CA THR A 195 -9.59 9.16 -18.58
C THR A 195 -9.94 9.37 -17.11
N PRO A 196 -10.98 10.13 -16.76
CA PRO A 196 -11.34 10.40 -15.36
C PRO A 196 -11.62 9.13 -14.54
N ILE A 197 -11.31 9.15 -13.22
CA ILE A 197 -11.52 8.03 -12.29
C ILE A 197 -12.96 7.48 -12.40
N ASN A 198 -13.96 8.37 -12.43
CA ASN A 198 -15.38 7.95 -12.53
C ASN A 198 -15.68 7.16 -13.80
N GLU A 199 -15.07 7.53 -14.91
CA GLU A 199 -15.23 6.83 -16.19
C GLU A 199 -14.55 5.47 -16.15
N ILE A 200 -13.28 5.41 -15.70
CA ILE A 200 -12.55 4.15 -15.50
C ILE A 200 -13.32 3.20 -14.59
N CYS A 201 -13.85 3.70 -13.47
CA CYS A 201 -14.64 2.89 -12.54
C CYS A 201 -15.96 2.40 -13.14
N THR A 202 -16.62 3.23 -13.95
CA THR A 202 -17.89 2.87 -14.61
C THR A 202 -17.68 1.83 -15.71
N GLU A 203 -16.60 1.94 -16.47
CA GLU A 203 -16.27 1.02 -17.55
C GLU A 203 -15.66 -0.30 -17.05
N TYR A 204 -15.11 -0.30 -15.84
CA TYR A 204 -14.48 -1.50 -15.29
C TYR A 204 -15.50 -2.60 -15.07
N ASN A 205 -15.27 -3.74 -15.70
CA ASN A 205 -16.00 -4.97 -15.47
C ASN A 205 -15.01 -6.12 -15.26
N ALA A 206 -14.91 -6.59 -14.02
CA ALA A 206 -13.97 -7.60 -13.61
C ALA A 206 -14.05 -8.91 -14.42
N LYS A 207 -15.24 -9.27 -14.92
CA LYS A 207 -15.45 -10.52 -15.68
C LYS A 207 -14.98 -10.43 -17.13
N THR A 208 -15.06 -9.24 -17.74
CA THR A 208 -14.70 -9.01 -19.13
C THR A 208 -13.30 -8.40 -19.30
N HIS A 209 -12.75 -7.85 -18.25
CA HIS A 209 -11.37 -7.34 -18.27
C HIS A 209 -10.38 -8.48 -18.56
N PRO A 210 -9.42 -8.30 -19.49
CA PRO A 210 -8.60 -9.40 -20.02
C PRO A 210 -7.79 -10.15 -18.96
N ILE A 211 -7.32 -9.46 -17.94
CA ILE A 211 -6.52 -10.06 -16.87
C ILE A 211 -7.43 -10.49 -15.71
N THR A 212 -8.23 -9.58 -15.15
CA THR A 212 -9.03 -9.92 -13.97
C THR A 212 -10.10 -10.97 -14.27
N GLY A 213 -10.64 -11.00 -15.48
CA GLY A 213 -11.57 -12.03 -15.91
C GLY A 213 -10.98 -13.44 -15.93
N MET A 214 -9.71 -13.58 -16.26
CA MET A 214 -8.99 -14.85 -16.19
C MET A 214 -8.65 -15.21 -14.74
N LEU A 215 -8.17 -14.24 -13.94
CA LEU A 215 -7.91 -14.44 -12.51
C LEU A 215 -9.16 -14.91 -11.75
N LEU A 216 -10.34 -14.37 -12.08
CA LEU A 216 -11.60 -14.79 -11.46
C LEU A 216 -12.07 -16.19 -11.88
N LYS A 217 -11.59 -16.71 -13.00
CA LYS A 217 -11.95 -18.06 -13.51
C LYS A 217 -11.07 -19.18 -12.97
N GLY A 218 -9.85 -18.89 -12.60
CA GLY A 218 -8.90 -19.92 -12.19
C GLY A 218 -7.56 -19.38 -11.72
N GLY A 219 -7.55 -18.20 -11.10
CA GLY A 219 -6.36 -17.60 -10.52
C GLY A 219 -5.23 -17.32 -11.51
N PRO A 220 -4.01 -17.12 -11.02
CA PRO A 220 -2.83 -16.93 -11.86
C PRO A 220 -2.57 -18.06 -12.84
N ALA A 221 -2.92 -19.30 -12.48
CA ALA A 221 -2.78 -20.47 -13.36
C ALA A 221 -3.52 -20.26 -14.70
N LYS A 222 -4.69 -19.62 -14.67
CA LYS A 222 -5.50 -19.36 -15.87
C LYS A 222 -4.91 -18.32 -16.83
N LEU A 223 -3.94 -17.53 -16.40
CA LEU A 223 -3.25 -16.59 -17.27
C LEU A 223 -2.17 -17.26 -18.13
N VAL A 224 -1.75 -18.47 -17.77
CA VAL A 224 -0.66 -19.21 -18.44
C VAL A 224 -1.22 -20.18 -19.51
N GLU A 225 -2.48 -20.59 -19.38
CA GLU A 225 -3.20 -21.42 -20.36
C GLU A 225 -3.58 -20.64 -21.63
#